data_393a85ec621663ca84b492248c25d45f
#
_entry.id   393a85ec621663ca84b492248c25d45f
#
_cell.length_a   1.000
_cell.length_b   1.000
_cell.length_c   1.000
_cell.angle_alpha   90.00
_cell.angle_beta   90.00
_cell.angle_gamma   90.00
#
_symmetry.space_group_name_H-M   'P 1'
#
loop_
_entity.id
_entity.type
_entity.pdbx_description
1 polymer ?
#
loop_
_entity_poly.entity_id
_entity_poly.type
_entity_poly.pdbx_seq_one_letter_code
_entity_poly.pdbx_strand_id
1 'polypeptide(L)'
;MTVETNLKPVFAKINDLKPNFVKRLGHAVSIPSVSGDESLRPKVVKMGEFLESELKNLGADDVELKFMGEQPEPVTNKGLELPPVVVAHFGHDASKKTVLVYGHYDVQPAFKEDGWDTEPFTLVQKGDRLIGRGSTDDKGPVIGWLNVLEAHKEAGIALPVNIV
;
A
#
# COMPACT_ATOMS: atom_id res chain seq x y z
N MET A 1 -22.59 -3.43 -24.43
CA MET A 1 -22.18 -4.27 -23.27
C MET A 1 -22.13 -3.35 -22.06
N THR A 2 -22.78 -3.71 -20.97
CA THR A 2 -22.73 -2.94 -19.73
C THR A 2 -21.32 -3.05 -19.10
N VAL A 3 -20.88 -2.04 -18.36
CA VAL A 3 -19.58 -2.04 -17.64
C VAL A 3 -19.38 -3.31 -16.81
N GLU A 4 -20.46 -3.81 -16.20
CA GLU A 4 -20.48 -5.03 -15.40
C GLU A 4 -20.07 -6.30 -16.16
N THR A 5 -20.43 -6.39 -17.45
CA THR A 5 -20.09 -7.56 -18.28
C THR A 5 -18.59 -7.61 -18.62
N ASN A 6 -17.93 -6.45 -18.73
CA ASN A 6 -16.50 -6.37 -19.03
C ASN A 6 -15.63 -6.67 -17.80
N LEU A 7 -16.13 -6.51 -16.59
CA LEU A 7 -15.36 -6.70 -15.35
C LEU A 7 -15.50 -8.10 -14.74
N LYS A 8 -16.38 -8.97 -15.25
CA LYS A 8 -16.54 -10.34 -14.75
C LYS A 8 -15.22 -11.13 -14.63
N PRO A 9 -14.30 -11.08 -15.63
CA PRO A 9 -12.99 -11.75 -15.48
C PRO A 9 -12.16 -11.17 -14.33
N VAL A 10 -12.21 -9.85 -14.11
CA VAL A 10 -11.50 -9.18 -13.01
C VAL A 10 -12.04 -9.65 -11.66
N PHE A 11 -13.36 -9.71 -11.50
CA PHE A 11 -14.00 -10.21 -10.27
C PHE A 11 -13.69 -11.69 -9.99
N ALA A 12 -13.62 -12.52 -11.04
CA ALA A 12 -13.17 -13.90 -10.89
C ALA A 12 -11.73 -13.96 -10.35
N LYS A 13 -10.82 -13.16 -10.93
CA LYS A 13 -9.42 -13.07 -10.49
C LYS A 13 -9.28 -12.56 -9.06
N ILE A 14 -10.11 -11.60 -8.62
CA ILE A 14 -10.12 -11.16 -7.22
C ILE A 14 -10.38 -12.33 -6.26
N ASN A 15 -11.31 -13.21 -6.59
CA ASN A 15 -11.61 -14.39 -5.78
C ASN A 15 -10.43 -15.40 -5.79
N ASP A 16 -9.86 -15.68 -6.95
CA ASP A 16 -8.73 -16.61 -7.11
C ASP A 16 -7.48 -16.14 -6.35
N LEU A 17 -7.21 -14.83 -6.39
CA LEU A 17 -6.01 -14.20 -5.82
C LEU A 17 -6.16 -13.81 -4.34
N LYS A 18 -7.34 -14.01 -3.73
CA LYS A 18 -7.59 -13.63 -2.33
C LYS A 18 -6.50 -14.08 -1.34
N PRO A 19 -5.96 -15.33 -1.41
CA PRO A 19 -4.87 -15.73 -0.52
C PRO A 19 -3.60 -14.87 -0.69
N ASN A 20 -3.26 -14.48 -1.93
CA ASN A 20 -2.12 -13.62 -2.23
C ASN A 20 -2.33 -12.21 -1.67
N PHE A 21 -3.55 -11.69 -1.79
CA PHE A 21 -3.94 -10.37 -1.26
C PHE A 21 -3.79 -10.30 0.26
N VAL A 22 -4.26 -11.34 0.96
CA VAL A 22 -4.10 -11.45 2.42
C VAL A 22 -2.63 -11.55 2.80
N LYS A 23 -1.83 -12.34 2.06
CA LYS A 23 -0.39 -12.47 2.31
C LYS A 23 0.35 -11.14 2.10
N ARG A 24 0.02 -10.38 1.03
CA ARG A 24 0.60 -9.05 0.76
C ARG A 24 0.28 -8.09 1.89
N LEU A 25 -0.98 -8.03 2.33
CA LEU A 25 -1.36 -7.21 3.49
C LEU A 25 -0.62 -7.65 4.76
N GLY A 26 -0.49 -8.95 4.98
CA GLY A 26 0.28 -9.49 6.11
C GLY A 26 1.74 -9.04 6.10
N HIS A 27 2.37 -9.02 4.93
CA HIS A 27 3.73 -8.47 4.79
C HIS A 27 3.77 -6.97 5.10
N ALA A 28 2.86 -6.18 4.53
CA ALA A 28 2.77 -4.75 4.81
C ALA A 28 2.58 -4.47 6.31
N VAL A 29 1.67 -5.19 6.99
CA VAL A 29 1.43 -5.06 8.43
C VAL A 29 2.68 -5.43 9.23
N SER A 30 3.45 -6.42 8.82
CA SER A 30 4.66 -6.86 9.54
C SER A 30 5.81 -5.85 9.55
N ILE A 31 5.73 -4.81 8.75
CA ILE A 31 6.70 -3.71 8.74
C ILE A 31 6.19 -2.61 9.69
N PRO A 32 6.78 -2.41 10.88
CA PRO A 32 6.34 -1.41 11.84
C PRO A 32 6.77 0.01 11.40
N SER A 33 6.13 0.52 10.37
CA SER A 33 6.42 1.81 9.73
C SER A 33 5.87 2.98 10.56
N VAL A 34 6.33 3.11 11.80
CA VAL A 34 5.92 4.17 12.73
C VAL A 34 6.75 5.42 12.47
N SER A 35 6.14 6.45 11.86
CA SER A 35 6.84 7.68 11.48
C SER A 35 7.12 8.61 12.66
N GLY A 36 6.34 8.51 13.73
CA GLY A 36 6.51 9.30 14.95
C GLY A 36 7.66 8.86 15.85
N ASP A 37 8.28 7.71 15.58
CA ASP A 37 9.43 7.18 16.32
C ASP A 37 10.69 7.24 15.45
N GLU A 38 11.68 8.06 15.84
CA GLU A 38 12.93 8.22 15.10
C GLU A 38 13.63 6.87 14.87
N SER A 39 13.61 5.98 15.86
CA SER A 39 14.24 4.65 15.76
C SER A 39 13.56 3.73 14.74
N LEU A 40 12.29 3.98 14.41
CA LEU A 40 11.50 3.22 13.45
C LEU A 40 11.42 3.88 12.06
N ARG A 41 11.98 5.09 11.87
CA ARG A 41 12.04 5.75 10.55
C ARG A 41 12.64 4.86 9.44
N PRO A 42 13.69 4.06 9.67
CA PRO A 42 14.18 3.10 8.68
C PRO A 42 13.13 2.07 8.25
N LYS A 43 12.15 1.75 9.12
CA LYS A 43 11.04 0.86 8.78
C LYS A 43 10.01 1.55 7.87
N VAL A 44 9.86 2.88 8.00
CA VAL A 44 9.01 3.66 7.09
C VAL A 44 9.61 3.65 5.68
N VAL A 45 10.93 3.86 5.56
CA VAL A 45 11.64 3.73 4.28
C VAL A 45 11.48 2.33 3.71
N LYS A 46 11.68 1.28 4.52
CA LYS A 46 11.48 -0.11 4.11
C LYS A 46 10.06 -0.39 3.61
N MET A 47 9.05 0.25 4.18
CA MET A 47 7.68 0.12 3.69
C MET A 47 7.49 0.77 2.32
N GLY A 48 8.13 1.93 2.09
CA GLY A 48 8.19 2.57 0.78
C GLY A 48 8.87 1.70 -0.28
N GLU A 49 10.02 1.09 0.05
CA GLU A 49 10.74 0.14 -0.82
C GLU A 49 9.88 -1.11 -1.15
N PHE A 50 9.12 -1.59 -0.17
CA PHE A 50 8.18 -2.68 -0.40
C PHE A 50 7.11 -2.28 -1.43
N LEU A 51 6.49 -1.10 -1.27
CA LEU A 51 5.49 -0.60 -2.22
C LEU A 51 6.10 -0.37 -3.60
N GLU A 52 7.29 0.21 -3.68
CA GLU A 52 8.02 0.37 -4.94
C GLU A 52 8.21 -0.96 -5.67
N SER A 53 8.65 -2.00 -4.95
CA SER A 53 8.84 -3.33 -5.50
C SER A 53 7.55 -3.94 -6.01
N GLU A 54 6.46 -3.85 -5.22
CA GLU A 54 5.15 -4.35 -5.62
C GLU A 54 4.61 -3.63 -6.87
N LEU A 55 4.71 -2.31 -6.93
CA LEU A 55 4.27 -1.51 -8.07
C LEU A 55 5.04 -1.85 -9.35
N LYS A 56 6.37 -2.03 -9.26
CA LYS A 56 7.20 -2.51 -10.38
C LYS A 56 6.78 -3.91 -10.85
N ASN A 57 6.55 -4.83 -9.92
CA ASN A 57 6.10 -6.19 -10.22
C ASN A 57 4.72 -6.21 -10.89
N LEU A 58 3.85 -5.27 -10.54
CA LEU A 58 2.53 -5.11 -11.16
C LEU A 58 2.59 -4.51 -12.56
N GLY A 59 3.73 -3.95 -12.95
CA GLY A 59 3.95 -3.40 -14.29
C GLY A 59 3.61 -1.93 -14.40
N ALA A 60 3.88 -1.15 -13.33
CA ALA A 60 3.88 0.29 -13.44
C ALA A 60 4.84 0.76 -14.54
N ASP A 61 4.44 1.76 -15.31
CA ASP A 61 5.26 2.34 -16.39
C ASP A 61 6.47 3.06 -15.82
N ASP A 62 6.30 3.66 -14.64
CA ASP A 62 7.38 4.27 -13.88
C ASP A 62 7.06 4.22 -12.37
N VAL A 63 8.09 4.09 -11.52
CA VAL A 63 7.98 4.11 -10.06
C VAL A 63 9.18 4.84 -9.48
N GLU A 64 8.93 5.83 -8.64
CA GLU A 64 9.94 6.64 -7.97
C GLU A 64 9.75 6.65 -6.45
N LEU A 65 10.83 6.40 -5.70
CA LEU A 65 10.94 6.75 -4.29
C LEU A 65 11.54 8.15 -4.18
N LYS A 66 10.69 9.15 -3.91
CA LYS A 66 11.08 10.55 -3.88
C LYS A 66 11.37 11.00 -2.46
N PHE A 67 12.65 11.15 -2.15
CA PHE A 67 13.10 11.70 -0.86
C PHE A 67 12.90 13.22 -0.83
N MET A 68 12.24 13.70 0.23
CA MET A 68 11.77 15.09 0.34
C MET A 68 12.68 15.96 1.24
N GLY A 69 13.86 15.45 1.61
CA GLY A 69 14.81 16.14 2.48
C GLY A 69 14.53 15.95 3.96
N GLU A 70 14.85 16.96 4.76
CA GLU A 70 14.78 16.89 6.22
C GLU A 70 13.77 17.89 6.77
N GLN A 71 13.17 17.56 7.91
CA GLN A 71 12.43 18.50 8.75
C GLN A 71 13.23 18.78 10.03
N PRO A 72 13.19 20.03 10.57
CA PRO A 72 13.78 20.31 11.87
C PRO A 72 13.05 19.55 12.98
N GLU A 73 13.77 18.87 13.84
CA GLU A 73 13.21 18.33 15.06
C GLU A 73 13.01 19.48 16.08
N PRO A 74 11.79 19.66 16.64
CA PRO A 74 11.43 20.85 17.42
C PRO A 74 12.26 21.08 18.69
N VAL A 75 12.77 20.02 19.31
CA VAL A 75 13.49 20.10 20.59
C VAL A 75 14.98 20.27 20.38
N THR A 76 15.57 19.46 19.51
CA THR A 76 17.03 19.44 19.31
C THR A 76 17.50 20.27 18.12
N ASN A 77 16.56 20.70 17.27
CA ASN A 77 16.80 21.35 15.98
C ASN A 77 17.73 20.53 15.06
N LYS A 78 17.83 19.23 15.31
CA LYS A 78 18.53 18.28 14.44
C LYS A 78 17.64 17.96 13.26
N GLY A 79 18.18 17.95 12.05
CA GLY A 79 17.45 17.52 10.86
C GLY A 79 17.00 16.06 11.00
N LEU A 80 15.73 15.81 10.73
CA LEU A 80 15.16 14.47 10.69
C LEU A 80 14.69 14.18 9.26
N GLU A 81 15.28 13.17 8.65
CA GLU A 81 14.96 12.80 7.27
C GLU A 81 13.46 12.47 7.12
N LEU A 82 12.83 13.10 6.13
CA LEU A 82 11.44 12.81 5.78
C LEU A 82 11.36 11.45 5.08
N PRO A 83 10.37 10.61 5.43
CA PRO A 83 10.11 9.39 4.67
C PRO A 83 9.84 9.70 3.20
N PRO A 84 10.29 8.83 2.26
CA PRO A 84 10.07 9.09 0.85
C PRO A 84 8.59 9.04 0.46
N VAL A 85 8.24 9.80 -0.58
CA VAL A 85 6.95 9.64 -1.27
C VAL A 85 7.12 8.58 -2.36
N VAL A 86 6.22 7.62 -2.41
CA VAL A 86 6.16 6.62 -3.49
C VAL A 86 5.24 7.16 -4.58
N VAL A 87 5.76 7.37 -5.77
CA VAL A 87 4.98 7.82 -6.94
C VAL A 87 5.07 6.74 -8.01
N ALA A 88 3.94 6.37 -8.59
CA ALA A 88 3.90 5.39 -9.66
C ALA A 88 2.83 5.74 -10.70
N HIS A 89 3.07 5.34 -11.95
CA HIS A 89 2.15 5.58 -13.07
C HIS A 89 1.77 4.26 -13.76
N PHE A 90 0.49 4.14 -14.06
CA PHE A 90 -0.08 3.09 -14.91
C PHE A 90 -0.86 3.72 -16.04
N GLY A 91 -0.29 3.67 -17.24
CA GLY A 91 -0.83 4.27 -18.45
C GLY A 91 -0.52 5.75 -18.61
N HIS A 92 -0.29 6.13 -19.87
CA HIS A 92 -0.04 7.52 -20.31
C HIS A 92 -0.93 7.89 -21.49
N ASP A 93 -2.10 7.24 -21.62
CA ASP A 93 -3.02 7.47 -22.74
C ASP A 93 -3.74 8.82 -22.57
N ALA A 94 -3.40 9.78 -23.43
CA ALA A 94 -3.97 11.12 -23.37
C ALA A 94 -5.50 11.16 -23.65
N SER A 95 -6.07 10.09 -24.21
CA SER A 95 -7.51 9.98 -24.44
C SER A 95 -8.28 9.50 -23.19
N LYS A 96 -7.58 8.97 -22.19
CA LYS A 96 -8.15 8.49 -20.94
C LYS A 96 -8.07 9.54 -19.84
N LYS A 97 -9.02 9.49 -18.92
CA LYS A 97 -8.92 10.25 -17.67
C LYS A 97 -7.84 9.65 -16.78
N THR A 98 -7.24 10.48 -15.94
CA THR A 98 -6.30 10.04 -14.91
C THR A 98 -6.99 10.06 -13.54
N VAL A 99 -6.84 8.98 -12.81
CA VAL A 99 -7.26 8.86 -11.41
C VAL A 99 -6.01 8.99 -10.54
N LEU A 100 -6.00 9.97 -9.66
CA LEU A 100 -5.00 10.10 -8.60
C LEU A 100 -5.45 9.29 -7.40
N VAL A 101 -4.62 8.33 -6.99
CA VAL A 101 -4.79 7.55 -5.76
C VAL A 101 -3.83 8.11 -4.71
N TYR A 102 -4.37 8.56 -3.60
CA TYR A 102 -3.58 8.98 -2.45
C TYR A 102 -3.79 8.02 -1.29
N GLY A 103 -2.71 7.67 -0.61
CA GLY A 103 -2.73 6.89 0.63
C GLY A 103 -1.45 7.13 1.42
N HIS A 104 -1.45 6.73 2.71
CA HIS A 104 -0.26 6.76 3.53
C HIS A 104 0.14 5.34 3.98
N TYR A 105 1.42 5.14 4.24
CA TYR A 105 1.96 3.83 4.55
C TYR A 105 2.68 3.77 5.91
N ASP A 106 2.69 4.89 6.63
CA ASP A 106 3.08 4.90 8.03
C ASP A 106 1.89 4.56 8.94
N VAL A 107 2.18 4.31 10.19
CA VAL A 107 1.18 3.94 11.19
C VAL A 107 1.51 4.54 12.55
N GLN A 108 0.50 4.65 13.40
CA GLN A 108 0.68 5.02 14.79
C GLN A 108 1.39 3.90 15.57
N PRO A 109 2.13 4.23 16.64
CA PRO A 109 2.67 3.24 17.56
C PRO A 109 1.59 2.28 18.07
N ALA A 110 1.97 1.05 18.34
CA ALA A 110 1.09 0.06 18.94
C ALA A 110 1.92 -0.98 19.68
N PHE A 111 1.53 -1.24 20.93
CA PHE A 111 2.14 -2.24 21.79
C PHE A 111 1.09 -3.24 22.26
N LYS A 112 1.48 -4.47 22.54
CA LYS A 112 0.56 -5.50 23.02
C LYS A 112 -0.21 -5.05 24.26
N GLU A 113 0.46 -4.30 25.11
CA GLU A 113 -0.04 -3.76 26.39
C GLU A 113 -1.12 -2.68 26.20
N ASP A 114 -1.25 -2.11 25.00
CA ASP A 114 -2.30 -1.12 24.68
C ASP A 114 -3.71 -1.76 24.55
N GLY A 115 -3.84 -3.03 24.88
CA GLY A 115 -5.11 -3.75 24.84
C GLY A 115 -5.36 -4.53 23.55
N TRP A 116 -4.32 -4.79 22.75
CA TRP A 116 -4.45 -5.64 21.58
C TRP A 116 -4.59 -7.12 21.96
N ASP A 117 -5.59 -7.80 21.41
CA ASP A 117 -5.74 -9.25 21.57
C ASP A 117 -4.63 -10.06 20.91
N THR A 118 -4.00 -9.51 19.87
CA THR A 118 -2.94 -10.13 19.06
C THR A 118 -1.74 -9.19 18.97
N GLU A 119 -0.60 -9.69 18.52
CA GLU A 119 0.56 -8.83 18.22
C GLU A 119 0.21 -7.80 17.13
N PRO A 120 0.36 -6.48 17.41
CA PRO A 120 -0.13 -5.44 16.48
C PRO A 120 0.45 -5.52 15.07
N PHE A 121 1.72 -5.91 14.94
CA PHE A 121 2.42 -6.03 13.65
C PHE A 121 2.43 -7.45 13.08
N THR A 122 1.46 -8.27 13.50
CA THR A 122 1.19 -9.59 12.93
C THR A 122 -0.25 -9.66 12.47
N LEU A 123 -0.47 -9.76 11.16
CA LEU A 123 -1.83 -9.86 10.62
C LEU A 123 -2.46 -11.19 11.04
N VAL A 124 -3.59 -11.12 11.72
CA VAL A 124 -4.35 -12.30 12.16
C VAL A 124 -5.73 -12.27 11.54
N GLN A 125 -6.14 -13.38 10.95
CA GLN A 125 -7.50 -13.56 10.47
C GLN A 125 -8.36 -14.19 11.57
N LYS A 126 -9.47 -13.50 11.93
CA LYS A 126 -10.51 -14.00 12.82
C LYS A 126 -11.86 -13.94 12.08
N GLY A 127 -12.31 -15.08 11.58
CA GLY A 127 -13.51 -15.15 10.74
C GLY A 127 -13.34 -14.37 9.44
N ASP A 128 -14.17 -13.37 9.24
CA ASP A 128 -14.16 -12.46 8.07
C ASP A 128 -13.31 -11.19 8.26
N ARG A 129 -12.63 -11.04 9.41
CA ARG A 129 -11.83 -9.88 9.76
C ARG A 129 -10.33 -10.16 9.69
N LEU A 130 -9.57 -9.17 9.19
CA LEU A 130 -8.11 -9.12 9.20
C LEU A 130 -7.68 -8.07 10.23
N ILE A 131 -7.01 -8.52 11.30
CA ILE A 131 -6.67 -7.70 12.46
C ILE A 131 -5.16 -7.47 12.49
N GLY A 132 -4.74 -6.21 12.56
CA GLY A 132 -3.34 -5.78 12.65
C GLY A 132 -3.22 -4.27 12.57
N ARG A 133 -2.13 -3.69 13.08
CA ARG A 133 -1.90 -2.24 12.99
C ARG A 133 -1.77 -1.81 11.53
N GLY A 134 -2.58 -0.84 11.11
CA GLY A 134 -2.62 -0.34 9.74
C GLY A 134 -3.45 -1.19 8.77
N SER A 135 -4.07 -2.30 9.20
CA SER A 135 -4.90 -3.12 8.31
C SER A 135 -6.14 -2.39 7.79
N THR A 136 -6.57 -1.32 8.47
CA THR A 136 -7.67 -0.45 8.04
C THR A 136 -7.15 0.93 7.64
N ASP A 137 -6.21 1.50 8.40
CA ASP A 137 -5.69 2.87 8.25
C ASP A 137 -4.16 2.85 8.22
N ASP A 138 -3.51 2.96 7.05
CA ASP A 138 -4.10 3.03 5.70
C ASP A 138 -3.50 1.95 4.77
N LYS A 139 -2.68 1.01 5.33
CA LYS A 139 -2.06 -0.07 4.54
C LYS A 139 -3.10 -0.94 3.83
N GLY A 140 -4.25 -1.20 4.47
CA GLY A 140 -5.33 -1.96 3.85
C GLY A 140 -5.82 -1.36 2.55
N PRO A 141 -6.30 -0.10 2.54
CA PRO A 141 -6.70 0.61 1.32
C PRO A 141 -5.59 0.70 0.27
N VAL A 142 -4.35 1.04 0.66
CA VAL A 142 -3.20 1.09 -0.25
C VAL A 142 -2.97 -0.28 -0.92
N ILE A 143 -2.90 -1.36 -0.15
CA ILE A 143 -2.77 -2.72 -0.68
C ILE A 143 -4.00 -3.12 -1.51
N GLY A 144 -5.19 -2.63 -1.15
CA GLY A 144 -6.41 -2.82 -1.94
C GLY A 144 -6.28 -2.33 -3.38
N TRP A 145 -5.66 -1.17 -3.59
CA TRP A 145 -5.36 -0.66 -4.93
C TRP A 145 -4.38 -1.55 -5.70
N LEU A 146 -3.31 -2.02 -5.05
CA LEU A 146 -2.38 -2.98 -5.66
C LEU A 146 -3.11 -4.27 -6.09
N ASN A 147 -4.05 -4.74 -5.28
CA ASN A 147 -4.84 -5.94 -5.58
C ASN A 147 -5.76 -5.73 -6.79
N VAL A 148 -6.33 -4.53 -6.96
CA VAL A 148 -7.12 -4.17 -8.16
C VAL A 148 -6.25 -4.19 -9.40
N LEU A 149 -5.05 -3.60 -9.34
CA LEU A 149 -4.09 -3.59 -10.45
C LEU A 149 -3.69 -5.02 -10.85
N GLU A 150 -3.38 -5.87 -9.86
CA GLU A 150 -3.05 -7.28 -10.11
C GLU A 150 -4.22 -8.03 -10.75
N ALA A 151 -5.44 -7.85 -10.25
CA ALA A 151 -6.62 -8.51 -10.80
C ALA A 151 -6.88 -8.12 -12.26
N HIS A 152 -6.68 -6.85 -12.63
CA HIS A 152 -6.75 -6.40 -14.01
C HIS A 152 -5.66 -7.03 -14.89
N LYS A 153 -4.41 -7.03 -14.42
CA LYS A 153 -3.27 -7.65 -15.10
C LYS A 153 -3.50 -9.13 -15.36
N GLU A 154 -3.88 -9.88 -14.31
CA GLU A 154 -4.10 -11.33 -14.40
C GLU A 154 -5.35 -11.72 -15.19
N ALA A 155 -6.32 -10.83 -15.28
CA ALA A 155 -7.49 -11.00 -16.15
C ALA A 155 -7.22 -10.63 -17.61
N GLY A 156 -6.08 -10.00 -17.92
CA GLY A 156 -5.78 -9.48 -19.26
C GLY A 156 -6.73 -8.33 -19.69
N ILE A 157 -7.32 -7.63 -18.71
CA ILE A 157 -8.26 -6.53 -18.95
C ILE A 157 -7.55 -5.20 -18.71
N ALA A 158 -7.42 -4.40 -19.75
CA ALA A 158 -6.77 -3.09 -19.65
C ALA A 158 -7.52 -2.16 -18.69
N LEU A 159 -6.76 -1.33 -17.97
CA LEU A 159 -7.32 -0.28 -17.13
C LEU A 159 -8.09 0.73 -17.99
N PRO A 160 -9.31 1.12 -17.59
CA PRO A 160 -10.11 2.07 -18.35
C PRO A 160 -9.64 3.52 -18.19
N VAL A 161 -8.72 3.76 -17.26
CA VAL A 161 -8.16 5.07 -16.92
C VAL A 161 -6.65 4.95 -16.75
N ASN A 162 -5.93 6.07 -16.81
CA ASN A 162 -4.58 6.14 -16.28
C ASN A 162 -4.67 6.23 -14.74
N ILE A 163 -3.68 5.70 -14.01
CA ILE A 163 -3.61 5.78 -12.55
C ILE A 163 -2.26 6.35 -12.14
N VAL A 164 -2.31 7.28 -11.19
CA VAL A 164 -1.14 7.84 -10.50
C VAL A 164 -1.31 7.65 -9.01
#